data_250f35374833723e80b76bed362cf731
#
_entry.id   250f35374833723e80b76bed362cf731
#
_cell.length_a   1.000
_cell.length_b   1.000
_cell.length_c   1.000
_cell.angle_alpha   90.00
_cell.angle_beta   90.00
_cell.angle_gamma   90.00
#
_symmetry.space_group_name_H-M   'P 1'
#
loop_
_entity.id
_entity.type
_entity.pdbx_description
1 polymer ?
#
loop_
_entity_poly.entity_id
_entity_poly.type
_entity_poly.pdbx_seq_one_letter_code
_entity_poly.pdbx_strand_id
1 'polypeptide(L)'
;MQKRQNLPIMCGTLVAINVIVYLICTFTGDLLYNIGELDAVAVLRYGEYGRIISSIFLHAGIEHLFNNMVILFFLGAMIEKVTGHIQFLILYLLSGIGANICSLFYKVIAMENVASVGASGAIFGLDGVLLAWILLDRRSMPDVTPKRVILMIALSLYNGFTTQNVDNAAHVGGLLTGFLLGALFCMIRKQKRNREV
;
A
#
# COMPACT_ATOMS: atom_id res chain seq x y z
N MET A 1 16.97 -4.00 29.25
CA MET A 1 15.52 -4.27 29.01
C MET A 1 15.36 -4.72 27.57
N GLN A 2 15.06 -6.00 27.37
CA GLN A 2 14.76 -6.54 26.04
C GLN A 2 13.46 -5.89 25.55
N LYS A 3 13.51 -5.07 24.48
CA LYS A 3 12.30 -4.59 23.82
C LYS A 3 11.51 -5.81 23.38
N ARG A 4 10.30 -6.00 23.94
CA ARG A 4 9.35 -7.00 23.42
C ARG A 4 9.27 -6.81 21.92
N GLN A 5 9.71 -7.83 21.17
CA GLN A 5 9.50 -7.83 19.72
C GLN A 5 7.99 -7.94 19.50
N ASN A 6 7.36 -6.86 19.13
CA ASN A 6 5.94 -6.89 18.75
C ASN A 6 5.82 -7.79 17.51
N LEU A 7 5.06 -8.87 17.64
CA LEU A 7 4.70 -9.71 16.50
C LEU A 7 3.94 -8.84 15.47
N PRO A 8 4.17 -9.01 14.18
CA PRO A 8 3.50 -8.22 13.14
C PRO A 8 2.06 -8.72 12.91
N ILE A 9 1.21 -8.55 13.92
CA ILE A 9 -0.16 -9.10 13.95
C ILE A 9 -1.03 -8.43 12.89
N MET A 10 -0.95 -7.11 12.75
CA MET A 10 -1.78 -6.36 11.80
C MET A 10 -1.40 -6.68 10.35
N CYS A 11 -0.10 -6.81 10.07
CA CYS A 11 0.39 -7.24 8.78
C CYS A 11 -0.13 -8.65 8.43
N GLY A 12 -0.03 -9.60 9.36
CA GLY A 12 -0.60 -10.95 9.20
C GLY A 12 -2.12 -10.93 9.00
N THR A 13 -2.84 -10.05 9.73
CA THR A 13 -4.28 -9.86 9.57
C THR A 13 -4.64 -9.33 8.18
N LEU A 14 -3.92 -8.35 7.66
CA LEU A 14 -4.13 -7.83 6.30
C LEU A 14 -3.87 -8.89 5.24
N VAL A 15 -2.79 -9.68 5.38
CA VAL A 15 -2.53 -10.83 4.50
C VAL A 15 -3.69 -11.81 4.52
N ALA A 16 -4.16 -12.20 5.71
CA ALA A 16 -5.28 -13.13 5.86
C ALA A 16 -6.57 -12.58 5.23
N ILE A 17 -6.89 -11.30 5.42
CA ILE A 17 -8.08 -10.66 4.82
C ILE A 17 -7.99 -10.74 3.29
N ASN A 18 -6.86 -10.38 2.67
CA ASN A 18 -6.69 -10.44 1.22
C ASN A 18 -6.86 -11.86 0.68
N VAL A 19 -6.29 -12.86 1.36
CA VAL A 19 -6.44 -14.27 0.98
C VAL A 19 -7.90 -14.71 1.10
N ILE A 20 -8.58 -14.38 2.19
CA ILE A 20 -10.00 -14.74 2.41
C ILE A 20 -10.88 -14.08 1.34
N VAL A 21 -10.68 -12.79 1.06
CA VAL A 21 -11.44 -12.08 0.01
C VAL A 21 -11.21 -12.73 -1.35
N TYR A 22 -9.98 -13.08 -1.70
CA TYR A 22 -9.68 -13.78 -2.94
C TYR A 22 -10.37 -15.14 -3.04
N LEU A 23 -10.38 -15.92 -1.96
CA LEU A 23 -11.09 -17.20 -1.93
C LEU A 23 -12.60 -17.00 -2.11
N ILE A 24 -13.19 -16.00 -1.45
CA ILE A 24 -14.62 -15.67 -1.64
C ILE A 24 -14.87 -15.31 -3.12
N CYS A 25 -14.05 -14.46 -3.74
CA CYS A 25 -14.17 -14.13 -5.18
C CYS A 25 -14.12 -15.38 -6.05
N THR A 26 -13.22 -16.32 -5.75
CA THR A 26 -13.08 -17.58 -6.50
C THR A 26 -14.36 -18.42 -6.45
N PHE A 27 -15.08 -18.44 -5.32
CA PHE A 27 -16.32 -19.21 -5.16
C PHE A 27 -17.59 -18.47 -5.57
N THR A 28 -17.59 -17.13 -5.55
CA THR A 28 -18.75 -16.29 -5.89
C THR A 28 -18.70 -15.73 -7.31
N GLY A 29 -17.61 -15.98 -8.05
CA GLY A 29 -17.40 -15.41 -9.38
C GLY A 29 -17.21 -13.90 -9.34
N ASP A 30 -17.73 -13.18 -10.33
CA ASP A 30 -17.49 -11.75 -10.54
C ASP A 30 -18.25 -10.82 -9.58
N LEU A 31 -19.06 -11.35 -8.67
CA LEU A 31 -19.92 -10.53 -7.81
C LEU A 31 -19.14 -9.46 -7.04
N LEU A 32 -18.08 -9.85 -6.33
CA LEU A 32 -17.29 -8.91 -5.53
C LEU A 32 -16.45 -7.96 -6.40
N TYR A 33 -16.03 -8.39 -7.60
CA TYR A 33 -15.36 -7.50 -8.55
C TYR A 33 -16.33 -6.41 -9.04
N ASN A 34 -17.54 -6.79 -9.47
CA ASN A 34 -18.55 -5.86 -9.98
C ASN A 34 -18.94 -4.76 -8.98
N ILE A 35 -18.88 -5.04 -7.67
CA ILE A 35 -19.27 -4.08 -6.63
C ILE A 35 -18.07 -3.43 -5.93
N GLY A 36 -16.85 -3.94 -6.09
CA GLY A 36 -15.71 -3.54 -5.27
C GLY A 36 -14.47 -3.07 -6.02
N GLU A 37 -14.34 -3.32 -7.32
CA GLU A 37 -13.20 -2.83 -8.12
C GLU A 37 -13.24 -1.32 -8.28
N LEU A 38 -12.07 -0.69 -8.45
CA LEU A 38 -11.93 0.75 -8.66
C LEU A 38 -12.33 1.12 -10.08
N ASP A 39 -13.62 1.34 -10.29
CA ASP A 39 -14.19 1.85 -11.53
C ASP A 39 -14.42 3.36 -11.44
N ALA A 40 -13.88 4.12 -12.41
CA ALA A 40 -13.94 5.58 -12.36
C ALA A 40 -15.39 6.11 -12.56
N VAL A 41 -16.19 5.44 -13.38
CA VAL A 41 -17.58 5.83 -13.61
C VAL A 41 -18.43 5.54 -12.38
N ALA A 42 -18.27 4.36 -11.78
CA ALA A 42 -18.98 4.00 -10.56
C ALA A 42 -18.68 4.97 -9.41
N VAL A 43 -17.41 5.31 -9.21
CA VAL A 43 -17.00 6.24 -8.13
C VAL A 43 -17.45 7.67 -8.40
N LEU A 44 -17.16 8.22 -9.60
CA LEU A 44 -17.30 9.65 -9.85
C LEU A 44 -18.72 10.03 -10.28
N ARG A 45 -19.42 9.16 -11.01
CA ARG A 45 -20.77 9.45 -11.51
C ARG A 45 -21.87 8.92 -10.61
N TYR A 46 -21.66 7.74 -10.01
CA TYR A 46 -22.67 7.09 -9.16
C TYR A 46 -22.39 7.22 -7.67
N GLY A 47 -21.25 7.79 -7.25
CA GLY A 47 -20.93 8.05 -5.86
C GLY A 47 -20.54 6.81 -5.05
N GLU A 48 -20.12 5.73 -5.72
CA GLU A 48 -19.75 4.47 -5.06
C GLU A 48 -18.34 4.55 -4.42
N TYR A 49 -18.15 5.51 -3.50
CA TYR A 49 -16.83 5.80 -2.89
C TYR A 49 -16.24 4.64 -2.10
N GLY A 50 -17.05 3.66 -1.69
CA GLY A 50 -16.57 2.43 -1.03
C GLY A 50 -15.54 1.66 -1.85
N ARG A 51 -15.60 1.77 -3.19
CA ARG A 51 -14.67 1.16 -4.14
C ARG A 51 -13.21 1.63 -3.97
N ILE A 52 -13.00 2.85 -3.45
CA ILE A 52 -11.67 3.37 -3.13
C ILE A 52 -10.98 2.52 -2.07
N ILE A 53 -11.75 1.86 -1.20
CA ILE A 53 -11.19 1.00 -0.14
C ILE A 53 -11.30 -0.47 -0.53
N SER A 54 -12.46 -0.93 -1.03
CA SER A 54 -12.68 -2.36 -1.32
C SER A 54 -11.71 -2.90 -2.37
N SER A 55 -11.38 -2.11 -3.39
CA SER A 55 -10.45 -2.50 -4.45
C SER A 55 -9.05 -2.85 -3.95
N ILE A 56 -8.62 -2.30 -2.80
CA ILE A 56 -7.31 -2.60 -2.17
C ILE A 56 -7.21 -4.09 -1.76
N PHE A 57 -8.35 -4.75 -1.52
CA PHE A 57 -8.42 -6.12 -1.04
C PHE A 57 -8.77 -7.14 -2.12
N LEU A 58 -9.12 -6.70 -3.34
CA LEU A 58 -9.41 -7.56 -4.47
C LEU A 58 -8.14 -7.88 -5.28
N HIS A 59 -8.07 -9.06 -5.88
CA HIS A 59 -6.91 -9.48 -6.69
C HIS A 59 -7.37 -10.25 -7.94
N ALA A 60 -6.91 -9.81 -9.11
CA ALA A 60 -7.34 -10.36 -10.41
C ALA A 60 -6.87 -11.79 -10.70
N GLY A 61 -5.95 -12.35 -9.89
CA GLY A 61 -5.47 -13.72 -10.07
C GLY A 61 -4.52 -14.16 -8.96
N ILE A 62 -4.24 -15.46 -8.90
CA ILE A 62 -3.43 -16.06 -7.82
C ILE A 62 -1.99 -15.54 -7.81
N GLU A 63 -1.37 -15.31 -8.96
CA GLU A 63 -0.01 -14.77 -9.05
C GLU A 63 0.03 -13.33 -8.53
N HIS A 64 -0.98 -12.52 -8.87
CA HIS A 64 -1.11 -11.15 -8.39
C HIS A 64 -1.26 -11.12 -6.87
N LEU A 65 -2.15 -11.96 -6.31
CA LEU A 65 -2.31 -12.12 -4.87
C LEU A 65 -0.99 -12.55 -4.22
N PHE A 66 -0.37 -13.62 -4.71
CA PHE A 66 0.84 -14.18 -4.12
C PHE A 66 1.97 -13.15 -4.04
N ASN A 67 2.24 -12.45 -5.15
CA ASN A 67 3.28 -11.42 -5.21
C ASN A 67 3.01 -10.28 -4.22
N ASN A 68 1.77 -9.79 -4.15
CA ASN A 68 1.39 -8.77 -3.19
C ASN A 68 1.53 -9.25 -1.74
N MET A 69 1.08 -10.45 -1.42
CA MET A 69 1.14 -10.98 -0.06
C MET A 69 2.58 -11.22 0.42
N VAL A 70 3.46 -11.69 -0.45
CA VAL A 70 4.88 -11.86 -0.13
C VAL A 70 5.51 -10.50 0.22
N ILE A 71 5.33 -9.48 -0.63
CA ILE A 71 5.90 -8.15 -0.39
C ILE A 71 5.27 -7.52 0.85
N LEU A 72 3.93 -7.57 0.99
CA LEU A 72 3.23 -7.04 2.15
C LEU A 72 3.72 -7.69 3.45
N PHE A 73 3.92 -9.01 3.48
CA PHE A 73 4.37 -9.71 4.66
C PHE A 73 5.76 -9.24 5.11
N PHE A 74 6.74 -9.18 4.21
CA PHE A 74 8.10 -8.78 4.57
C PHE A 74 8.23 -7.28 4.87
N LEU A 75 7.72 -6.44 3.98
CA LEU A 75 7.78 -4.98 4.12
C LEU A 75 6.89 -4.49 5.27
N GLY A 76 5.66 -4.99 5.32
CA GLY A 76 4.70 -4.62 6.34
C GLY A 76 5.14 -5.03 7.74
N ALA A 77 5.65 -6.26 7.92
CA ALA A 77 6.17 -6.71 9.20
C ALA A 77 7.35 -5.84 9.69
N MET A 78 8.21 -5.39 8.78
CA MET A 78 9.32 -4.50 9.11
C MET A 78 8.83 -3.13 9.56
N ILE A 79 7.85 -2.55 8.86
CA ILE A 79 7.28 -1.23 9.20
C ILE A 79 6.46 -1.32 10.49
N GLU A 80 5.64 -2.35 10.67
CA GLU A 80 4.81 -2.55 11.86
C GLU A 80 5.63 -2.66 13.15
N LYS A 81 6.80 -3.29 13.11
CA LYS A 81 7.73 -3.34 14.25
C LYS A 81 8.18 -1.95 14.72
N VAL A 82 8.27 -0.99 13.81
CA VAL A 82 8.70 0.39 14.11
C VAL A 82 7.55 1.28 14.54
N THR A 83 6.38 1.12 13.90
CA THR A 83 5.21 1.97 14.13
C THR A 83 4.28 1.44 15.21
N GLY A 84 4.19 0.12 15.36
CA GLY A 84 3.10 -0.56 16.06
C GLY A 84 1.89 -0.79 15.16
N HIS A 85 0.92 -1.55 15.68
CA HIS A 85 -0.19 -2.11 14.89
C HIS A 85 -1.09 -1.05 14.27
N ILE A 86 -1.54 -0.08 15.07
CA ILE A 86 -2.54 0.93 14.62
C ILE A 86 -1.93 1.89 13.61
N GLN A 87 -0.73 2.39 13.87
CA GLN A 87 -0.06 3.31 12.96
C GLN A 87 0.27 2.62 11.63
N PHE A 88 0.68 1.36 11.67
CA PHE A 88 0.90 0.55 10.46
C PHE A 88 -0.39 0.43 9.63
N LEU A 89 -1.52 0.10 10.28
CA LEU A 89 -2.82 0.00 9.60
C LEU A 89 -3.20 1.35 8.94
N ILE A 90 -3.02 2.46 9.66
CA ILE A 90 -3.31 3.80 9.13
C ILE A 90 -2.43 4.10 7.92
N LEU A 91 -1.11 3.83 8.00
CA LEU A 91 -0.18 4.04 6.90
C LEU A 91 -0.58 3.21 5.67
N TYR A 92 -0.92 1.93 5.86
CA TYR A 92 -1.35 1.04 4.77
C TYR A 92 -2.63 1.55 4.09
N LEU A 93 -3.68 1.81 4.88
CA LEU A 93 -4.98 2.22 4.32
C LEU A 93 -4.92 3.59 3.66
N LEU A 94 -4.30 4.59 4.31
CA LEU A 94 -4.18 5.92 3.71
C LEU A 94 -3.31 5.92 2.45
N SER A 95 -2.26 5.10 2.40
CA SER A 95 -1.45 4.91 1.19
C SER A 95 -2.27 4.31 0.06
N GLY A 96 -3.07 3.28 0.34
CA GLY A 96 -3.95 2.66 -0.65
C GLY A 96 -5.06 3.61 -1.14
N ILE A 97 -5.66 4.37 -0.23
CA ILE A 97 -6.65 5.41 -0.59
C ILE A 97 -6.01 6.48 -1.48
N GLY A 98 -4.84 6.99 -1.11
CA GLY A 98 -4.11 7.98 -1.91
C GLY A 98 -3.71 7.44 -3.29
N ALA A 99 -3.27 6.18 -3.36
CA ALA A 99 -3.00 5.47 -4.60
C ALA A 99 -4.22 5.46 -5.53
N ASN A 100 -5.37 5.04 -4.99
CA ASN A 100 -6.61 4.93 -5.74
C ASN A 100 -7.16 6.31 -6.18
N ILE A 101 -7.01 7.35 -5.35
CA ILE A 101 -7.36 8.72 -5.73
C ILE A 101 -6.48 9.19 -6.89
N CYS A 102 -5.17 8.95 -6.86
CA CYS A 102 -4.26 9.30 -7.96
C CYS A 102 -4.61 8.51 -9.24
N SER A 103 -4.95 7.23 -9.12
CA SER A 103 -5.43 6.41 -10.23
C SER A 103 -6.70 6.97 -10.85
N LEU A 104 -7.72 7.29 -10.04
CA LEU A 104 -8.96 7.90 -10.54
C LEU A 104 -8.70 9.20 -11.28
N PHE A 105 -7.85 10.06 -10.73
CA PHE A 105 -7.48 11.32 -11.37
C PHE A 105 -6.81 11.10 -12.74
N TYR A 106 -5.87 10.15 -12.80
CA TYR A 106 -5.22 9.76 -14.05
C TYR A 106 -6.22 9.23 -15.09
N LYS A 107 -7.11 8.32 -14.68
CA LYS A 107 -8.15 7.74 -15.56
C LYS A 107 -9.05 8.81 -16.17
N VAL A 108 -9.42 9.82 -15.40
CA VAL A 108 -10.22 10.96 -15.91
C VAL A 108 -9.44 11.74 -16.96
N ILE A 109 -8.16 12.06 -16.73
CA ILE A 109 -7.34 12.82 -17.68
C ILE A 109 -7.03 12.00 -18.93
N ALA A 110 -6.68 10.73 -18.77
CA ALA A 110 -6.33 9.84 -19.87
C ALA A 110 -7.56 9.30 -20.62
N MET A 111 -8.78 9.58 -20.15
CA MET A 111 -10.04 9.00 -20.65
C MET A 111 -10.04 7.48 -20.68
N GLU A 112 -9.35 6.86 -19.70
CA GLU A 112 -9.29 5.41 -19.56
C GLU A 112 -10.42 4.92 -18.68
N ASN A 113 -11.09 3.82 -19.09
CA ASN A 113 -12.16 3.17 -18.32
C ASN A 113 -11.80 1.72 -18.00
N VAL A 114 -10.59 1.50 -17.49
CA VAL A 114 -10.13 0.19 -17.04
C VAL A 114 -10.23 0.15 -15.52
N ALA A 115 -10.99 -0.80 -14.98
CA ALA A 115 -11.09 -0.98 -13.54
C ALA A 115 -9.77 -1.50 -12.96
N SER A 116 -9.49 -1.17 -11.69
CA SER A 116 -8.27 -1.59 -11.00
C SER A 116 -8.59 -2.29 -9.68
N VAL A 117 -7.76 -3.29 -9.37
CA VAL A 117 -7.80 -4.05 -8.12
C VAL A 117 -6.39 -4.36 -7.63
N GLY A 118 -6.20 -4.45 -6.33
CA GLY A 118 -4.97 -4.95 -5.72
C GLY A 118 -4.45 -4.13 -4.56
N ALA A 119 -3.74 -4.81 -3.68
CA ALA A 119 -3.02 -4.20 -2.55
C ALA A 119 -1.78 -3.40 -3.00
N SER A 120 -1.38 -3.50 -4.26
CA SER A 120 -0.09 -2.98 -4.75
C SER A 120 0.08 -1.47 -4.54
N GLY A 121 -0.96 -0.66 -4.74
CA GLY A 121 -0.93 0.77 -4.46
C GLY A 121 -0.59 1.09 -3.00
N ALA A 122 -1.20 0.35 -2.05
CA ALA A 122 -0.87 0.48 -0.63
C ALA A 122 0.56 -0.02 -0.31
N ILE A 123 1.01 -1.09 -0.95
CA ILE A 123 2.36 -1.64 -0.80
C ILE A 123 3.42 -0.65 -1.31
N PHE A 124 3.21 -0.03 -2.49
CA PHE A 124 4.06 1.06 -2.96
C PHE A 124 4.05 2.25 -1.99
N GLY A 125 2.93 2.49 -1.31
CA GLY A 125 2.87 3.46 -0.23
C GLY A 125 3.76 3.09 0.96
N LEU A 126 3.81 1.82 1.35
CA LEU A 126 4.75 1.35 2.38
C LEU A 126 6.21 1.50 1.93
N ASP A 127 6.52 1.30 0.65
CA ASP A 127 7.84 1.61 0.08
C ASP A 127 8.16 3.10 0.22
N GLY A 128 7.18 3.97 -0.03
CA GLY A 128 7.31 5.42 0.17
C GLY A 128 7.57 5.79 1.63
N VAL A 129 6.85 5.18 2.58
CA VAL A 129 7.10 5.35 4.03
C VAL A 129 8.54 4.95 4.38
N LEU A 130 8.99 3.80 3.91
CA LEU A 130 10.34 3.31 4.15
C LEU A 130 11.40 4.26 3.56
N LEU A 131 11.18 4.74 2.34
CA LEU A 131 12.06 5.70 1.70
C LEU A 131 12.18 7.00 2.50
N ALA A 132 11.03 7.55 2.97
CA ALA A 132 11.02 8.74 3.80
C ALA A 132 11.84 8.54 5.09
N TRP A 133 11.70 7.40 5.76
CA TRP A 133 12.44 7.14 7.00
C TRP A 133 13.94 6.98 6.78
N ILE A 134 14.34 6.33 5.69
CA ILE A 134 15.77 6.18 5.38
C ILE A 134 16.41 7.52 5.07
N LEU A 135 15.68 8.43 4.45
CA LEU A 135 16.19 9.77 4.10
C LEU A 135 16.13 10.75 5.29
N LEU A 136 15.09 10.68 6.12
CA LEU A 136 14.80 11.69 7.15
C LEU A 136 15.12 11.25 8.59
N ASP A 137 15.02 9.95 8.89
CA ASP A 137 15.30 9.37 10.21
C ASP A 137 15.92 7.97 10.10
N ARG A 138 17.10 7.89 9.52
CA ARG A 138 17.83 6.64 9.30
C ARG A 138 18.02 5.79 10.58
N ARG A 139 17.97 6.42 11.76
CA ARG A 139 18.09 5.70 13.04
C ARG A 139 16.91 4.75 13.29
N SER A 140 15.78 4.96 12.65
CA SER A 140 14.60 4.09 12.76
C SER A 140 14.79 2.74 12.05
N MET A 141 15.69 2.69 11.03
CA MET A 141 15.95 1.52 10.19
C MET A 141 17.46 1.32 9.96
N PRO A 142 18.26 1.01 11.02
CA PRO A 142 19.72 0.97 10.90
C PRO A 142 20.22 -0.10 9.94
N ASP A 143 19.49 -1.23 9.84
CA ASP A 143 19.87 -2.40 9.04
C ASP A 143 19.45 -2.28 7.55
N VAL A 144 18.73 -1.22 7.19
CA VAL A 144 18.21 -1.03 5.83
C VAL A 144 19.07 -0.03 5.08
N THR A 145 19.63 -0.45 3.96
CA THR A 145 20.49 0.42 3.12
C THR A 145 19.65 1.20 2.09
N PRO A 146 19.83 2.54 1.98
CA PRO A 146 19.10 3.36 1.01
C PRO A 146 19.19 2.82 -0.42
N LYS A 147 20.39 2.39 -0.84
CA LYS A 147 20.60 1.82 -2.17
C LYS A 147 19.73 0.61 -2.48
N ARG A 148 19.53 -0.29 -1.49
CA ARG A 148 18.66 -1.48 -1.67
C ARG A 148 17.20 -1.09 -1.83
N VAL A 149 16.72 -0.13 -1.04
CA VAL A 149 15.33 0.33 -1.12
C VAL A 149 15.06 1.04 -2.43
N ILE A 150 15.95 1.96 -2.83
CA ILE A 150 15.81 2.66 -4.12
C ILE A 150 15.83 1.66 -5.28
N LEU A 151 16.73 0.67 -5.25
CA LEU A 151 16.78 -0.37 -6.28
C LEU A 151 15.51 -1.20 -6.30
N MET A 152 15.01 -1.61 -5.14
CA MET A 152 13.76 -2.38 -5.03
C MET A 152 12.58 -1.60 -5.63
N ILE A 153 12.41 -0.33 -5.25
CA ILE A 153 11.35 0.54 -5.79
C ILE A 153 11.51 0.70 -7.31
N ALA A 154 12.73 0.96 -7.79
CA ALA A 154 13.01 1.13 -9.22
C ALA A 154 12.68 -0.14 -10.02
N LEU A 155 13.03 -1.32 -9.53
CA LEU A 155 12.72 -2.60 -10.17
C LEU A 155 11.21 -2.88 -10.13
N SER A 156 10.53 -2.57 -9.03
CA SER A 156 9.08 -2.74 -8.90
C SER A 156 8.32 -1.82 -9.87
N LEU A 157 8.72 -0.55 -9.97
CA LEU A 157 8.15 0.37 -10.95
C LEU A 157 8.44 -0.08 -12.38
N TYR A 158 9.70 -0.45 -12.68
CA TYR A 158 10.06 -0.97 -14.01
C TYR A 158 9.18 -2.17 -14.40
N ASN A 159 9.00 -3.13 -13.51
CA ASN A 159 8.12 -4.27 -13.74
C ASN A 159 6.67 -3.83 -13.98
N GLY A 160 6.16 -2.87 -13.19
CA GLY A 160 4.82 -2.30 -13.39
C GLY A 160 4.66 -1.68 -14.78
N PHE A 161 5.64 -0.90 -15.26
CA PHE A 161 5.58 -0.26 -16.58
C PHE A 161 5.76 -1.22 -17.75
N THR A 162 6.38 -2.36 -17.55
CA THR A 162 6.60 -3.39 -18.59
C THR A 162 5.52 -4.47 -18.61
N THR A 163 4.71 -4.57 -17.57
CA THR A 163 3.62 -5.54 -17.45
C THR A 163 2.30 -4.90 -17.91
N GLN A 164 1.53 -5.61 -18.73
CA GLN A 164 0.22 -5.14 -19.17
C GLN A 164 -0.80 -5.15 -18.02
N ASN A 165 -1.78 -4.27 -18.10
CA ASN A 165 -2.89 -4.17 -17.15
C ASN A 165 -2.45 -3.83 -15.71
N VAL A 166 -1.33 -3.13 -15.54
CA VAL A 166 -0.87 -2.63 -14.24
C VAL A 166 -1.23 -1.16 -14.10
N ASP A 167 -1.88 -0.80 -13.00
CA ASP A 167 -2.24 0.58 -12.67
C ASP A 167 -1.02 1.33 -12.12
N ASN A 168 -0.17 1.83 -13.02
CA ASN A 168 1.03 2.56 -12.65
C ASN A 168 0.74 3.90 -11.98
N ALA A 169 -0.41 4.51 -12.26
CA ALA A 169 -0.84 5.72 -11.58
C ALA A 169 -1.11 5.46 -10.09
N ALA A 170 -1.74 4.31 -9.77
CA ALA A 170 -1.90 3.88 -8.39
C ALA A 170 -0.54 3.60 -7.72
N HIS A 171 0.42 2.97 -8.41
CA HIS A 171 1.75 2.69 -7.86
C HIS A 171 2.51 3.98 -7.50
N VAL A 172 2.59 4.92 -8.45
CA VAL A 172 3.24 6.22 -8.23
C VAL A 172 2.50 7.04 -7.16
N GLY A 173 1.16 7.08 -7.24
CA GLY A 173 0.32 7.76 -6.26
C GLY A 173 0.49 7.21 -4.85
N GLY A 174 0.56 5.88 -4.72
CA GLY A 174 0.83 5.20 -3.46
C GLY A 174 2.20 5.57 -2.89
N LEU A 175 3.25 5.46 -3.72
CA LEU A 175 4.63 5.82 -3.34
C LEU A 175 4.72 7.25 -2.82
N LEU A 176 4.12 8.21 -3.52
CA LEU A 176 4.11 9.62 -3.11
C LEU A 176 3.34 9.85 -1.83
N THR A 177 2.13 9.28 -1.72
CA THR A 177 1.30 9.39 -0.52
C THR A 177 2.01 8.79 0.68
N GLY A 178 2.57 7.59 0.54
CA GLY A 178 3.31 6.93 1.61
C GLY A 178 4.57 7.68 2.02
N PHE A 179 5.28 8.29 1.06
CA PHE A 179 6.44 9.14 1.37
C PHE A 179 6.04 10.34 2.24
N LEU A 180 4.95 11.04 1.89
CA LEU A 180 4.44 12.16 2.67
C LEU A 180 3.98 11.74 4.07
N LEU A 181 3.27 10.62 4.19
CA LEU A 181 2.85 10.06 5.48
C LEU A 181 4.04 9.63 6.33
N GLY A 182 5.04 9.00 5.73
CA GLY A 182 6.28 8.59 6.38
C GLY A 182 7.09 9.79 6.88
N ALA A 183 7.18 10.85 6.09
CA ALA A 183 7.83 12.11 6.48
C ALA A 183 7.11 12.77 7.65
N LEU A 184 5.77 12.84 7.62
CA LEU A 184 4.96 13.35 8.72
C LEU A 184 5.17 12.53 10.00
N PHE A 185 5.20 11.21 9.90
CA PHE A 185 5.48 10.32 11.02
C PHE A 185 6.86 10.60 11.64
N CYS A 186 7.90 10.78 10.82
CA CYS A 186 9.24 11.15 11.28
C CYS A 186 9.23 12.48 12.04
N MET A 187 8.54 13.49 11.52
CA MET A 187 8.45 14.80 12.17
C MET A 187 7.80 14.72 13.56
N ILE A 188 6.65 14.04 13.66
CA ILE A 188 5.93 13.85 14.91
C ILE A 188 6.81 13.11 15.93
N ARG A 189 7.48 12.05 15.51
CA ARG A 189 8.36 11.25 16.38
C ARG A 189 9.56 12.05 16.88
N LYS A 190 10.15 12.88 16.01
CA LYS A 190 11.26 13.76 16.38
C LYS A 190 10.84 14.82 17.39
N GLN A 191 9.65 15.42 17.25
CA GLN A 191 9.11 16.37 18.20
C GLN A 191 8.87 15.75 19.59
N LYS A 192 8.32 14.54 19.66
CA LYS A 192 8.12 13.83 20.94
C LYS A 192 9.46 13.59 21.65
N ARG A 193 10.46 13.10 20.92
CA ARG A 193 11.80 12.85 21.46
C ARG A 193 12.47 14.13 22.03
N ASN A 194 12.28 15.28 21.36
CA ASN A 194 12.84 16.55 21.83
C ASN A 194 12.12 17.14 23.05
N ARG A 195 10.91 16.66 23.39
CA ARG A 195 10.16 17.08 24.59
C ARG A 195 10.45 16.24 25.83
N GLU A 196 11.07 15.08 25.64
CA GLU A 196 11.42 14.13 26.70
C GLU A 196 12.88 14.32 27.19
N VAL A 197 13.63 15.25 26.58
CA VAL A 197 14.99 15.69 26.96
C VAL A 197 14.91 17.08 27.63
#